data_396e038d5f00843e03b9034255bfaf22
#
_entry.id   396e038d5f00843e03b9034255bfaf22
#
_cell.length_a   1.000
_cell.length_b   1.000
_cell.length_c   1.000
_cell.angle_alpha   90.00
_cell.angle_beta   90.00
_cell.angle_gamma   90.00
#
_symmetry.space_group_name_H-M   'P 1'
#
loop_
_entity.id
_entity.type
_entity.pdbx_description
1 polymer ?
#
loop_
_entity_poly.entity_id
_entity_poly.type
_entity_poly.pdbx_seq_one_letter_code
_entity_poly.pdbx_strand_id
1 'polypeptide(L)'
;MITGELRNKIDKIWETFWTGGITNPLDVIEQFTYLLFIKQLDEVETTKENEANFLGVDYESMFPGESQKYRWSKFKNLGSAEEMYELVLNGVFPFIKNLHQDGDSAYARYMGDAIFKIPTAAMLSKIVDGIDKLELGDEDSKGDLYEYLLSKVATAGTNGQFRTPRHIIKMMVELVKPSPDDTIIDPAMGSAGFLIEAQSYLRENHPELFLHQESLEHFNNTMFYGNDMDRTMLRIGAMNMLLHGVENPNISYRDSLSEQNTDVEKYSLVLANPPFKGSLDYEAVSADLLKVTKTKKTELLFLALFLRILKKGGRAAVIVPDGVLFGSSKAHKQIRKEIIENNKLDAVISMPSGVFKPYAGVSTAILIFTKTGSSDTDKVWFYDMKADGLSLDDKRQEIADNDIPDIIERFNHLEAEIDRKRTDQSFFVPVDEIVSNDYDLSINKYKEIVYEAVQYEPTDVIIGKIDALESEIQGELAELKKLLDV
;
A
#
# COMPACT_ATOMS: atom_id res chain seq x y z
N MET A 1 -4.27 8.42 8.63
CA MET A 1 -4.82 9.12 7.41
C MET A 1 -4.80 10.63 7.64
N ILE A 2 -4.39 11.44 6.66
CA ILE A 2 -4.31 12.89 6.80
C ILE A 2 -5.70 13.51 6.86
N THR A 3 -5.98 14.23 7.96
CA THR A 3 -7.28 14.88 8.24
C THR A 3 -7.08 16.32 8.72
N GLY A 4 -8.15 17.08 8.81
CA GLY A 4 -8.17 18.39 9.46
C GLY A 4 -7.26 19.44 8.83
N GLU A 5 -6.48 20.13 9.69
CA GLU A 5 -5.63 21.27 9.30
C GLU A 5 -4.49 20.87 8.36
N LEU A 6 -3.86 19.70 8.58
CA LEU A 6 -2.78 19.22 7.74
C LEU A 6 -3.26 18.98 6.30
N ARG A 7 -4.44 18.38 6.14
CA ARG A 7 -5.06 18.19 4.82
C ARG A 7 -5.27 19.52 4.10
N ASN A 8 -5.80 20.52 4.79
CA ASN A 8 -6.03 21.84 4.21
C ASN A 8 -4.73 22.53 3.79
N LYS A 9 -3.64 22.36 4.55
CA LYS A 9 -2.31 22.87 4.19
C LYS A 9 -1.79 22.22 2.91
N ILE A 10 -1.92 20.89 2.78
CA ILE A 10 -1.49 20.16 1.58
C ILE A 10 -2.35 20.54 0.37
N ASP A 11 -3.67 20.68 0.54
CA ASP A 11 -4.55 21.11 -0.54
C ASP A 11 -4.20 22.49 -1.09
N LYS A 12 -3.83 23.45 -0.23
CA LYS A 12 -3.34 24.76 -0.67
C LYS A 12 -2.05 24.69 -1.49
N ILE A 13 -1.12 23.80 -1.09
CA ILE A 13 0.11 23.59 -1.86
C ILE A 13 -0.25 22.98 -3.23
N TRP A 14 -1.13 21.98 -3.24
CA TRP A 14 -1.62 21.37 -4.47
C TRP A 14 -2.28 22.40 -5.42
N GLU A 15 -3.15 23.26 -4.89
CA GLU A 15 -3.78 24.33 -5.66
C GLU A 15 -2.75 25.33 -6.21
N THR A 16 -1.65 25.58 -5.49
CA THR A 16 -0.57 26.44 -5.97
C THR A 16 0.11 25.86 -7.20
N PHE A 17 0.33 24.54 -7.25
CA PHE A 17 0.83 23.87 -8.45
C PHE A 17 -0.16 23.97 -9.60
N TRP A 18 -1.42 23.67 -9.33
CA TRP A 18 -2.47 23.64 -10.33
C TRP A 18 -2.73 25.02 -10.98
N THR A 19 -2.91 26.03 -10.15
CA THR A 19 -3.10 27.43 -10.61
C THR A 19 -1.84 28.04 -11.24
N GLY A 20 -0.67 27.51 -10.88
CA GLY A 20 0.62 27.90 -11.46
C GLY A 20 0.94 27.24 -12.81
N GLY A 21 0.04 26.41 -13.36
CA GLY A 21 0.17 25.83 -14.69
C GLY A 21 0.67 24.39 -14.73
N ILE A 22 0.96 23.74 -13.60
CA ILE A 22 1.27 22.31 -13.54
C ILE A 22 -0.03 21.55 -13.31
N THR A 23 -0.69 21.13 -14.37
CA THR A 23 -2.03 20.51 -14.35
C THR A 23 -2.00 18.98 -14.42
N ASN A 24 -0.86 18.36 -14.71
CA ASN A 24 -0.71 16.92 -14.63
C ASN A 24 -0.48 16.51 -13.18
N PRO A 25 -1.37 15.74 -12.56
CA PRO A 25 -1.25 15.31 -11.16
C PRO A 25 0.06 14.57 -10.84
N LEU A 26 0.58 13.76 -11.78
CA LEU A 26 1.86 13.05 -11.60
C LEU A 26 3.03 14.03 -11.54
N ASP A 27 3.02 15.06 -12.38
CA ASP A 27 4.04 16.11 -12.34
C ASP A 27 4.00 16.89 -11.03
N VAL A 28 2.80 17.20 -10.52
CA VAL A 28 2.63 17.84 -9.21
C VAL A 28 3.25 16.98 -8.11
N ILE A 29 2.91 15.69 -8.07
CA ILE A 29 3.46 14.76 -7.07
C ILE A 29 4.98 14.70 -7.16
N GLU A 30 5.50 14.58 -8.36
CA GLU A 30 6.95 14.53 -8.61
C GLU A 30 7.67 15.77 -8.05
N GLN A 31 7.20 16.97 -8.41
CA GLN A 31 7.79 18.22 -7.93
C GLN A 31 7.65 18.40 -6.41
N PHE A 32 6.48 18.06 -5.88
CA PHE A 32 6.23 18.07 -4.44
C PHE A 32 7.20 17.12 -3.71
N THR A 33 7.38 15.91 -4.25
CA THR A 33 8.26 14.87 -3.70
C THR A 33 9.73 15.36 -3.68
N TYR A 34 10.21 16.01 -4.74
CA TYR A 34 11.58 16.54 -4.75
C TYR A 34 11.82 17.56 -3.63
N LEU A 35 10.87 18.45 -3.41
CA LEU A 35 10.99 19.46 -2.37
C LEU A 35 10.89 18.87 -0.96
N LEU A 36 10.00 17.90 -0.76
CA LEU A 36 9.93 17.14 0.51
C LEU A 36 11.22 16.38 0.77
N PHE A 37 11.76 15.74 -0.27
CA PHE A 37 13.02 15.00 -0.16
C PHE A 37 14.17 15.87 0.31
N ILE A 38 14.31 17.09 -0.26
CA ILE A 38 15.33 18.04 0.16
C ILE A 38 15.15 18.46 1.62
N LYS A 39 13.89 18.73 2.04
CA LYS A 39 13.58 19.07 3.43
C LYS A 39 13.98 17.94 4.38
N GLN A 40 13.63 16.70 4.04
CA GLN A 40 13.95 15.54 4.86
C GLN A 40 15.44 15.23 4.90
N LEU A 41 16.16 15.40 3.78
CA LEU A 41 17.62 15.27 3.79
C LEU A 41 18.26 16.25 4.77
N ASP A 42 17.80 17.50 4.83
CA ASP A 42 18.33 18.49 5.78
C ASP A 42 17.94 18.17 7.23
N GLU A 43 16.75 17.60 7.47
CA GLU A 43 16.35 17.13 8.80
C GLU A 43 17.25 15.97 9.27
N VAL A 44 17.50 14.97 8.40
CA VAL A 44 18.40 13.84 8.69
C VAL A 44 19.83 14.33 8.94
N GLU A 45 20.34 15.23 8.08
CA GLU A 45 21.65 15.85 8.24
C GLU A 45 21.79 16.53 9.60
N THR A 46 20.80 17.36 9.97
CA THR A 46 20.78 18.08 11.25
C THR A 46 20.79 17.12 12.43
N THR A 47 20.05 16.02 12.36
CA THR A 47 20.01 15.00 13.41
C THR A 47 21.37 14.33 13.55
N LYS A 48 21.97 13.88 12.45
CA LYS A 48 23.29 13.22 12.47
C LYS A 48 24.41 14.16 12.92
N GLU A 49 24.40 15.43 12.50
CA GLU A 49 25.32 16.45 13.00
C GLU A 49 25.21 16.62 14.52
N ASN A 50 23.99 16.68 15.07
CA ASN A 50 23.76 16.82 16.50
C ASN A 50 24.21 15.59 17.29
N GLU A 51 23.94 14.39 16.78
CA GLU A 51 24.38 13.13 17.38
C GLU A 51 25.91 13.03 17.40
N ALA A 52 26.58 13.33 16.30
CA ALA A 52 28.03 13.31 16.20
C ALA A 52 28.68 14.33 17.15
N ASN A 53 28.13 15.54 17.22
CA ASN A 53 28.57 16.57 18.16
C ASN A 53 28.37 16.12 19.62
N PHE A 54 27.26 15.47 19.94
CA PHE A 54 27.01 14.97 21.29
C PHE A 54 27.98 13.85 21.67
N LEU A 55 28.28 12.95 20.72
CA LEU A 55 29.19 11.81 20.93
C LEU A 55 30.67 12.21 20.80
N GLY A 56 30.97 13.40 20.28
CA GLY A 56 32.34 13.86 20.04
C GLY A 56 33.09 13.09 18.96
N VAL A 57 32.34 12.60 17.93
CA VAL A 57 32.89 11.86 16.79
C VAL A 57 32.84 12.71 15.51
N ASP A 58 33.76 12.43 14.58
CA ASP A 58 33.75 13.06 13.27
C ASP A 58 32.52 12.59 12.46
N TYR A 59 31.90 13.51 11.74
CA TYR A 59 30.75 13.26 10.87
C TYR A 59 31.04 13.76 9.44
N GLU A 60 30.84 12.88 8.47
CA GLU A 60 30.92 13.24 7.06
C GLU A 60 29.56 13.75 6.59
N SER A 61 29.48 15.05 6.32
CA SER A 61 28.25 15.71 5.92
C SER A 61 27.78 15.29 4.52
N MET A 62 26.49 15.05 4.35
CA MET A 62 25.86 14.85 3.03
C MET A 62 25.90 16.12 2.18
N PHE A 63 26.12 17.30 2.79
CA PHE A 63 26.24 18.59 2.13
C PHE A 63 27.66 19.17 2.28
N PRO A 64 28.70 18.56 1.67
CA PRO A 64 30.10 18.98 1.86
C PRO A 64 30.37 20.35 1.27
N GLY A 65 31.19 21.17 1.95
CA GLY A 65 31.71 22.42 1.46
C GLY A 65 30.64 23.44 1.05
N GLU A 66 30.70 23.91 -0.21
CA GLU A 66 29.75 24.91 -0.73
C GLU A 66 28.29 24.39 -0.84
N SER A 67 28.06 23.08 -0.81
CA SER A 67 26.70 22.52 -0.90
C SER A 67 25.87 22.72 0.37
N GLN A 68 26.49 23.21 1.48
CA GLN A 68 25.76 23.63 2.66
C GLN A 68 24.65 24.65 2.39
N LYS A 69 24.83 25.52 1.37
CA LYS A 69 23.82 26.49 0.93
C LYS A 69 22.57 25.83 0.31
N TYR A 70 22.65 24.55 -0.08
CA TYR A 70 21.54 23.77 -0.66
C TYR A 70 20.62 23.17 0.38
N ARG A 71 20.97 23.25 1.67
CA ARG A 71 20.11 22.77 2.77
C ARG A 71 18.79 23.56 2.80
N TRP A 72 17.70 22.84 3.06
CA TRP A 72 16.36 23.45 3.18
C TRP A 72 16.35 24.62 4.17
N SER A 73 16.93 24.44 5.34
CA SER A 73 17.03 25.45 6.40
C SER A 73 17.79 26.72 5.98
N LYS A 74 18.59 26.64 4.92
CA LYS A 74 19.34 27.79 4.38
C LYS A 74 18.56 28.50 3.29
N PHE A 75 18.17 27.81 2.22
CA PHE A 75 17.58 28.50 1.07
C PHE A 75 16.13 28.96 1.30
N LYS A 76 15.35 28.32 2.19
CA LYS A 76 14.01 28.81 2.54
C LYS A 76 13.99 30.20 3.13
N ASN A 77 15.11 30.66 3.73
CA ASN A 77 15.27 31.95 4.37
C ASN A 77 15.92 33.01 3.48
N LEU A 78 16.12 32.74 2.18
CA LEU A 78 16.60 33.74 1.24
C LEU A 78 15.57 34.88 1.11
N GLY A 79 16.08 36.12 1.07
CA GLY A 79 15.23 37.32 1.04
C GLY A 79 14.57 37.60 -0.31
N SER A 80 14.97 36.89 -1.38
CA SER A 80 14.43 37.05 -2.73
C SER A 80 13.94 35.74 -3.28
N ALA A 81 12.72 35.75 -3.82
CA ALA A 81 12.14 34.56 -4.50
C ALA A 81 12.95 34.17 -5.74
N GLU A 82 13.53 35.17 -6.43
CA GLU A 82 14.35 34.97 -7.61
C GLU A 82 15.69 34.30 -7.24
N GLU A 83 16.34 34.74 -6.15
CA GLU A 83 17.56 34.09 -5.66
C GLU A 83 17.30 32.66 -5.22
N MET A 84 16.19 32.40 -4.54
CA MET A 84 15.75 31.02 -4.15
C MET A 84 15.56 30.18 -5.40
N TYR A 85 14.86 30.69 -6.40
CA TYR A 85 14.57 29.98 -7.64
C TYR A 85 15.83 29.58 -8.40
N GLU A 86 16.74 30.55 -8.60
CA GLU A 86 18.02 30.31 -9.26
C GLU A 86 18.88 29.29 -8.49
N LEU A 87 18.91 29.40 -7.16
CA LEU A 87 19.66 28.47 -6.33
C LEU A 87 19.05 27.06 -6.39
N VAL A 88 17.71 26.94 -6.35
CA VAL A 88 17.04 25.62 -6.42
C VAL A 88 17.22 25.02 -7.80
N LEU A 89 16.98 25.78 -8.87
CA LEU A 89 17.07 25.30 -10.25
C LEU A 89 18.48 24.85 -10.63
N ASN A 90 19.48 25.69 -10.33
CA ASN A 90 20.86 25.54 -10.81
C ASN A 90 21.81 24.90 -9.77
N GLY A 91 21.38 24.74 -8.53
CA GLY A 91 22.20 24.23 -7.43
C GLY A 91 21.53 23.01 -6.73
N VAL A 92 20.42 23.26 -6.02
CA VAL A 92 19.79 22.24 -5.17
C VAL A 92 19.28 21.05 -5.99
N PHE A 93 18.57 21.30 -7.09
CA PHE A 93 18.03 20.24 -7.92
C PHE A 93 19.13 19.42 -8.63
N PRO A 94 20.15 20.01 -9.25
CA PRO A 94 21.33 19.27 -9.71
C PRO A 94 22.05 18.50 -8.59
N PHE A 95 22.15 19.07 -7.39
CA PHE A 95 22.76 18.40 -6.24
C PHE A 95 22.02 17.11 -5.90
N ILE A 96 20.68 17.14 -5.73
CA ILE A 96 19.91 15.93 -5.42
C ILE A 96 19.92 14.91 -6.56
N LYS A 97 19.98 15.35 -7.83
CA LYS A 97 20.14 14.44 -8.98
C LYS A 97 21.45 13.66 -8.93
N ASN A 98 22.47 14.26 -8.37
CA ASN A 98 23.83 13.72 -8.33
C ASN A 98 24.15 13.09 -6.96
N LEU A 99 23.22 13.11 -6.02
CA LEU A 99 23.38 12.46 -4.73
C LEU A 99 23.57 10.95 -4.97
N HIS A 100 24.62 10.37 -4.39
CA HIS A 100 24.96 8.94 -4.58
C HIS A 100 25.40 8.54 -6.02
N GLN A 101 25.93 9.47 -6.83
CA GLN A 101 26.43 9.14 -8.18
C GLN A 101 27.60 8.13 -8.20
N ASP A 102 28.30 7.98 -7.09
CA ASP A 102 29.46 7.06 -6.98
C ASP A 102 29.06 5.58 -6.87
N GLY A 103 27.75 5.26 -6.86
CA GLY A 103 27.20 3.92 -6.79
C GLY A 103 26.11 3.63 -7.82
N ASP A 104 25.93 2.37 -8.19
CA ASP A 104 24.81 1.89 -9.02
C ASP A 104 23.49 1.80 -8.19
N SER A 105 23.19 2.86 -7.40
CA SER A 105 22.00 2.90 -6.57
C SER A 105 20.73 3.11 -7.40
N ALA A 106 19.60 2.57 -6.94
CA ALA A 106 18.30 2.78 -7.57
C ALA A 106 17.94 4.26 -7.63
N TYR A 107 18.27 5.01 -6.57
CA TYR A 107 18.07 6.45 -6.51
C TYR A 107 18.80 7.17 -7.65
N ALA A 108 20.10 6.94 -7.82
CA ALA A 108 20.91 7.60 -8.88
C ALA A 108 20.36 7.30 -10.29
N ARG A 109 19.97 6.04 -10.54
CA ARG A 109 19.40 5.60 -11.82
C ARG A 109 18.10 6.34 -12.19
N TYR A 110 17.21 6.56 -11.23
CA TYR A 110 15.89 7.14 -11.50
C TYR A 110 15.82 8.64 -11.30
N MET A 111 16.77 9.22 -10.57
CA MET A 111 16.89 10.69 -10.46
C MET A 111 17.64 11.32 -11.63
N GLY A 112 18.48 10.58 -12.36
CA GLY A 112 19.26 11.10 -13.46
C GLY A 112 18.47 11.81 -14.56
N ASP A 113 17.27 11.34 -14.90
CA ASP A 113 16.35 11.90 -15.89
C ASP A 113 15.25 12.81 -15.28
N ALA A 114 15.31 13.09 -13.98
CA ALA A 114 14.37 13.99 -13.32
C ALA A 114 14.44 15.42 -13.89
N ILE A 115 13.27 16.05 -14.02
CA ILE A 115 13.14 17.42 -14.56
C ILE A 115 12.46 18.32 -13.54
N PHE A 116 13.06 19.47 -13.26
CA PHE A 116 12.44 20.52 -12.47
C PHE A 116 11.43 21.26 -13.33
N LYS A 117 10.15 21.25 -12.96
CA LYS A 117 9.04 21.77 -13.77
C LYS A 117 8.35 23.00 -13.18
N ILE A 118 8.75 23.48 -12.01
CA ILE A 118 8.16 24.68 -11.41
C ILE A 118 8.59 25.90 -12.23
N PRO A 119 7.63 26.64 -12.83
CA PRO A 119 7.98 27.60 -13.89
C PRO A 119 8.41 28.99 -13.39
N THR A 120 8.08 29.36 -12.14
CA THR A 120 8.30 30.72 -11.64
C THR A 120 8.80 30.76 -10.21
N ALA A 121 9.60 31.79 -9.91
CA ALA A 121 10.12 32.07 -8.57
C ALA A 121 9.02 32.28 -7.53
N ALA A 122 7.98 33.05 -7.87
CA ALA A 122 6.84 33.30 -6.98
C ALA A 122 6.07 32.02 -6.62
N MET A 123 5.96 31.08 -7.57
CA MET A 123 5.32 29.80 -7.32
C MET A 123 6.18 28.92 -6.40
N LEU A 124 7.48 28.81 -6.69
CA LEU A 124 8.41 28.04 -5.86
C LEU A 124 8.41 28.56 -4.41
N SER A 125 8.51 29.88 -4.21
CA SER A 125 8.51 30.48 -2.88
C SER A 125 7.23 30.12 -2.09
N LYS A 126 6.06 30.23 -2.70
CA LYS A 126 4.79 29.83 -2.05
C LYS A 126 4.74 28.35 -1.69
N ILE A 127 5.28 27.50 -2.56
CA ILE A 127 5.31 26.03 -2.31
C ILE A 127 6.29 25.73 -1.17
N VAL A 128 7.48 26.31 -1.17
CA VAL A 128 8.48 26.15 -0.11
C VAL A 128 7.91 26.61 1.23
N ASP A 129 7.28 27.79 1.27
CA ASP A 129 6.61 28.30 2.48
C ASP A 129 5.47 27.37 2.96
N GLY A 130 4.74 26.78 2.03
CA GLY A 130 3.69 25.82 2.33
C GLY A 130 4.24 24.52 2.93
N ILE A 131 5.27 23.95 2.30
CA ILE A 131 5.93 22.71 2.74
C ILE A 131 6.63 22.91 4.09
N ASP A 132 7.21 24.07 4.32
CA ASP A 132 7.89 24.36 5.59
C ASP A 132 6.93 24.35 6.79
N LYS A 133 5.69 24.72 6.57
CA LYS A 133 4.61 24.71 7.58
C LYS A 133 3.95 23.33 7.78
N LEU A 134 4.37 22.31 7.02
CA LEU A 134 3.91 20.95 7.26
C LEU A 134 4.70 20.35 8.42
N GLU A 135 3.98 20.09 9.51
CA GLU A 135 4.51 19.37 10.67
C GLU A 135 4.35 17.86 10.40
N LEU A 136 5.38 17.26 9.81
CA LEU A 136 5.46 15.83 9.54
C LEU A 136 6.34 15.20 10.63
N GLY A 137 5.75 14.99 11.80
CA GLY A 137 6.50 14.63 13.02
C GLY A 137 7.01 13.21 13.08
N ASP A 138 6.42 12.29 12.32
CA ASP A 138 6.77 10.87 12.33
C ASP A 138 6.77 10.28 10.90
N GLU A 139 7.34 9.08 10.78
CA GLU A 139 7.40 8.37 9.50
C GLU A 139 6.00 8.01 8.98
N ASP A 140 5.04 7.79 9.88
CA ASP A 140 3.65 7.51 9.55
C ASP A 140 2.98 8.71 8.88
N SER A 141 3.18 9.90 9.39
CA SER A 141 2.67 11.16 8.80
C SER A 141 3.25 11.42 7.41
N LYS A 142 4.52 11.07 7.18
CA LYS A 142 5.18 11.18 5.87
C LYS A 142 4.57 10.21 4.86
N GLY A 143 4.39 8.96 5.25
CA GLY A 143 3.72 7.95 4.44
C GLY A 143 2.29 8.36 4.07
N ASP A 144 1.51 8.82 5.04
CA ASP A 144 0.16 9.32 4.86
C ASP A 144 0.09 10.51 3.89
N LEU A 145 1.09 11.41 3.94
CA LEU A 145 1.19 12.52 2.98
C LEU A 145 1.31 12.01 1.54
N TYR A 146 2.22 11.06 1.31
CA TYR A 146 2.36 10.46 -0.03
C TYR A 146 1.07 9.77 -0.48
N GLU A 147 0.41 9.07 0.43
CA GLU A 147 -0.90 8.47 0.16
C GLU A 147 -1.94 9.48 -0.25
N TYR A 148 -2.00 10.56 0.49
CA TYR A 148 -2.95 11.63 0.18
C TYR A 148 -2.67 12.27 -1.18
N LEU A 149 -1.40 12.58 -1.48
CA LEU A 149 -1.00 13.13 -2.78
C LEU A 149 -1.35 12.19 -3.94
N LEU A 150 -1.07 10.89 -3.79
CA LEU A 150 -1.41 9.89 -4.81
C LEU A 150 -2.93 9.69 -4.96
N SER A 151 -3.72 9.89 -3.89
CA SER A 151 -5.18 9.86 -3.97
C SER A 151 -5.75 10.94 -4.90
N LYS A 152 -5.05 12.07 -5.04
CA LYS A 152 -5.41 13.14 -5.99
C LYS A 152 -5.33 12.71 -7.45
N VAL A 153 -4.43 11.79 -7.79
CA VAL A 153 -4.33 11.22 -9.15
C VAL A 153 -5.57 10.42 -9.51
N ALA A 154 -6.09 9.64 -8.57
CA ALA A 154 -7.27 8.83 -8.78
C ALA A 154 -8.52 9.67 -9.06
N THR A 155 -8.69 10.79 -8.35
CA THR A 155 -9.82 11.71 -8.55
C THR A 155 -9.75 12.49 -9.85
N ALA A 156 -8.56 12.64 -10.44
CA ALA A 156 -8.38 13.34 -11.72
C ALA A 156 -8.68 12.48 -12.96
N GLY A 157 -9.10 11.22 -12.81
CA GLY A 157 -9.53 10.36 -13.91
C GLY A 157 -8.43 9.88 -14.85
N THR A 158 -7.17 10.13 -14.55
CA THR A 158 -6.03 9.67 -15.33
C THR A 158 -5.47 8.37 -14.75
N ASN A 159 -5.50 7.31 -15.54
CA ASN A 159 -4.92 5.96 -15.36
C ASN A 159 -4.76 5.53 -13.91
N GLY A 160 -5.78 4.79 -13.42
CA GLY A 160 -5.83 4.30 -12.05
C GLY A 160 -4.64 3.45 -11.67
N GLN A 161 -3.66 4.05 -11.04
CA GLN A 161 -2.74 3.31 -10.20
C GLN A 161 -3.50 3.00 -8.91
N PHE A 162 -3.85 1.72 -8.76
CA PHE A 162 -4.47 1.21 -7.55
C PHE A 162 -3.46 1.22 -6.42
N ARG A 163 -3.80 1.88 -5.32
CA ARG A 163 -2.97 1.87 -4.14
C ARG A 163 -3.61 1.06 -3.02
N THR A 164 -2.81 0.26 -2.35
CA THR A 164 -3.24 -0.50 -1.17
C THR A 164 -3.33 0.45 0.03
N PRO A 165 -4.45 0.52 0.74
CA PRO A 165 -4.55 1.30 1.97
C PRO A 165 -3.51 0.84 3.01
N ARG A 166 -2.91 1.80 3.73
CA ARG A 166 -1.79 1.51 4.64
C ARG A 166 -2.14 0.52 5.74
N HIS A 167 -3.32 0.64 6.35
CA HIS A 167 -3.78 -0.28 7.39
C HIS A 167 -3.92 -1.72 6.87
N ILE A 168 -4.24 -1.91 5.59
CA ILE A 168 -4.24 -3.23 4.94
C ILE A 168 -2.82 -3.74 4.71
N ILE A 169 -1.90 -2.87 4.25
CA ILE A 169 -0.48 -3.22 4.11
C ILE A 169 0.08 -3.65 5.47
N LYS A 170 -0.18 -2.86 6.53
CA LYS A 170 0.28 -3.14 7.89
C LYS A 170 -0.25 -4.49 8.38
N MET A 171 -1.55 -4.74 8.22
CA MET A 171 -2.13 -6.04 8.55
C MET A 171 -1.42 -7.19 7.81
N MET A 172 -1.20 -7.07 6.50
CA MET A 172 -0.52 -8.12 5.73
C MET A 172 0.91 -8.37 6.20
N VAL A 173 1.65 -7.33 6.52
CA VAL A 173 3.02 -7.43 7.05
C VAL A 173 3.02 -8.10 8.43
N GLU A 174 2.10 -7.71 9.32
CA GLU A 174 1.92 -8.34 10.64
C GLU A 174 1.57 -9.83 10.55
N LEU A 175 0.82 -10.23 9.53
CA LEU A 175 0.46 -11.64 9.32
C LEU A 175 1.64 -12.49 8.85
N VAL A 176 2.52 -11.97 8.00
CA VAL A 176 3.65 -12.74 7.45
C VAL A 176 4.96 -12.54 8.19
N LYS A 177 5.05 -11.55 9.09
CA LYS A 177 6.18 -11.31 10.00
C LYS A 177 7.53 -11.37 9.29
N PRO A 178 7.93 -10.32 8.58
CA PRO A 178 9.27 -10.25 7.99
C PRO A 178 10.36 -10.51 9.05
N SER A 179 11.41 -11.20 8.67
CA SER A 179 12.54 -11.55 9.53
C SER A 179 13.86 -10.95 9.00
N PRO A 180 14.90 -10.81 9.84
CA PRO A 180 16.19 -10.28 9.43
C PRO A 180 16.87 -11.00 8.25
N ASP A 181 16.54 -12.28 8.04
CA ASP A 181 17.13 -13.10 6.98
C ASP A 181 16.31 -13.09 5.67
N ASP A 182 15.20 -12.38 5.64
CA ASP A 182 14.32 -12.36 4.48
C ASP A 182 14.92 -11.59 3.29
N THR A 183 14.55 -12.07 2.12
CA THR A 183 14.71 -11.36 0.85
C THR A 183 13.30 -11.06 0.34
N ILE A 184 12.90 -9.80 0.42
CA ILE A 184 11.51 -9.34 0.25
C ILE A 184 11.32 -8.72 -1.12
N ILE A 185 10.28 -9.10 -1.84
CA ILE A 185 9.95 -8.50 -3.14
C ILE A 185 8.49 -8.05 -3.23
N ASP A 186 8.32 -6.87 -3.82
CA ASP A 186 7.05 -6.43 -4.44
C ASP A 186 7.26 -6.30 -5.96
N PRO A 187 6.78 -7.25 -6.78
CA PRO A 187 6.98 -7.21 -8.23
C PRO A 187 6.00 -6.29 -8.98
N ALA A 188 5.19 -5.51 -8.25
CA ALA A 188 4.32 -4.45 -8.76
C ALA A 188 4.28 -3.28 -7.75
N MET A 189 5.48 -2.78 -7.39
CA MET A 189 5.72 -2.06 -6.15
C MET A 189 5.07 -0.66 -6.06
N GLY A 190 4.73 -0.03 -7.18
CA GLY A 190 4.27 1.35 -7.18
C GLY A 190 5.22 2.28 -6.41
N SER A 191 4.72 2.92 -5.36
CA SER A 191 5.50 3.81 -4.48
C SER A 191 6.27 3.09 -3.37
N ALA A 192 6.42 1.76 -3.44
CA ALA A 192 7.10 0.89 -2.46
C ALA A 192 6.41 0.74 -1.10
N GLY A 193 5.08 0.91 -1.03
CA GLY A 193 4.34 0.88 0.24
C GLY A 193 4.54 -0.39 1.06
N PHE A 194 4.52 -1.58 0.44
CA PHE A 194 4.79 -2.86 1.13
C PHE A 194 6.22 -2.98 1.63
N LEU A 195 7.19 -2.51 0.85
CA LEU A 195 8.61 -2.59 1.23
C LEU A 195 8.90 -1.65 2.42
N ILE A 196 8.27 -0.47 2.44
CA ILE A 196 8.40 0.48 3.54
C ILE A 196 7.78 -0.08 4.82
N GLU A 197 6.59 -0.65 4.75
CA GLU A 197 5.97 -1.23 5.94
C GLU A 197 6.73 -2.45 6.46
N ALA A 198 7.28 -3.29 5.56
CA ALA A 198 8.15 -4.39 5.96
C ALA A 198 9.44 -3.89 6.65
N GLN A 199 10.01 -2.79 6.15
CA GLN A 199 11.16 -2.13 6.78
C GLN A 199 10.80 -1.57 8.17
N SER A 200 9.64 -0.90 8.31
CA SER A 200 9.17 -0.37 9.59
C SER A 200 8.94 -1.49 10.60
N TYR A 201 8.28 -2.58 10.17
CA TYR A 201 8.09 -3.78 11.00
C TYR A 201 9.42 -4.35 11.53
N LEU A 202 10.43 -4.47 10.64
CA LEU A 202 11.76 -4.97 11.04
C LEU A 202 12.45 -4.05 12.05
N ARG A 203 12.33 -2.73 11.91
CA ARG A 203 12.88 -1.78 12.88
C ARG A 203 12.22 -1.89 14.24
N GLU A 204 10.90 -2.06 14.27
CA GLU A 204 10.15 -2.14 15.52
C GLU A 204 10.34 -3.48 16.24
N ASN A 205 10.36 -4.59 15.49
CA ASN A 205 10.33 -5.94 16.05
C ASN A 205 11.70 -6.64 16.08
N HIS A 206 12.69 -6.16 15.31
CA HIS A 206 14.03 -6.73 15.16
C HIS A 206 15.14 -5.69 15.30
N PRO A 207 15.22 -4.94 16.43
CA PRO A 207 16.26 -3.91 16.64
C PRO A 207 17.68 -4.49 16.63
N GLU A 208 17.85 -5.79 16.93
CA GLU A 208 19.12 -6.50 16.86
C GLU A 208 19.76 -6.47 15.46
N LEU A 209 18.95 -6.37 14.41
CA LEU A 209 19.41 -6.27 13.02
C LEU A 209 20.40 -5.10 12.83
N PHE A 210 20.21 -4.01 13.56
CA PHE A 210 21.01 -2.78 13.45
C PHE A 210 22.26 -2.79 14.33
N LEU A 211 22.47 -3.86 15.12
CA LEU A 211 23.65 -4.03 16.00
C LEU A 211 24.79 -4.77 15.29
N HIS A 212 24.53 -5.43 14.17
CA HIS A 212 25.51 -6.23 13.45
C HIS A 212 25.70 -5.70 12.03
N GLN A 213 26.95 -5.47 11.64
CA GLN A 213 27.28 -4.89 10.34
C GLN A 213 26.79 -5.75 9.16
N GLU A 214 26.91 -7.08 9.24
CA GLU A 214 26.47 -8.00 8.18
C GLU A 214 24.94 -7.91 7.97
N SER A 215 24.16 -7.86 9.06
CA SER A 215 22.71 -7.71 9.01
C SER A 215 22.31 -6.34 8.46
N LEU A 216 23.03 -5.29 8.84
CA LEU A 216 22.79 -3.94 8.34
C LEU A 216 23.14 -3.83 6.83
N GLU A 217 24.21 -4.47 6.39
CA GLU A 217 24.55 -4.56 4.96
C GLU A 217 23.47 -5.31 4.18
N HIS A 218 22.97 -6.43 4.73
CA HIS A 218 21.86 -7.15 4.13
C HIS A 218 20.60 -6.28 4.02
N PHE A 219 20.21 -5.63 5.10
CA PHE A 219 19.06 -4.72 5.15
C PHE A 219 19.16 -3.61 4.10
N ASN A 220 20.33 -2.96 3.98
CA ASN A 220 20.49 -1.84 3.08
C ASN A 220 20.63 -2.24 1.60
N ASN A 221 21.21 -3.42 1.29
CA ASN A 221 21.65 -3.71 -0.07
C ASN A 221 20.99 -4.92 -0.72
N THR A 222 20.54 -5.92 0.06
CA THR A 222 20.11 -7.20 -0.51
C THR A 222 18.77 -7.73 0.04
N MET A 223 18.11 -7.00 0.93
CA MET A 223 16.85 -7.42 1.52
C MET A 223 15.65 -7.01 0.66
N PHE A 224 15.60 -5.77 0.16
CA PHE A 224 14.42 -5.18 -0.46
C PHE A 224 14.53 -5.12 -1.98
N TYR A 225 13.54 -5.69 -2.67
CA TYR A 225 13.43 -5.73 -4.13
C TYR A 225 12.07 -5.19 -4.57
N GLY A 226 12.06 -4.42 -5.65
CA GLY A 226 10.83 -3.91 -6.24
C GLY A 226 10.93 -3.80 -7.75
N ASN A 227 9.85 -4.14 -8.47
CA ASN A 227 9.75 -3.93 -9.90
C ASN A 227 8.53 -3.06 -10.21
N ASP A 228 8.67 -2.17 -11.16
CA ASP A 228 7.56 -1.44 -11.76
C ASP A 228 7.89 -1.05 -13.21
N MET A 229 6.87 -0.72 -14.01
CA MET A 229 7.02 -0.24 -15.38
C MET A 229 6.81 1.28 -15.48
N ASP A 230 6.42 1.94 -14.41
CA ASP A 230 6.26 3.39 -14.34
C ASP A 230 7.50 4.05 -13.72
N ARG A 231 8.24 4.82 -14.54
CA ARG A 231 9.46 5.50 -14.10
C ARG A 231 9.22 6.52 -12.96
N THR A 232 8.05 7.16 -12.96
CA THR A 232 7.68 8.10 -11.89
C THR A 232 7.50 7.35 -10.58
N MET A 233 6.83 6.18 -10.59
CA MET A 233 6.68 5.33 -9.41
C MET A 233 8.01 4.79 -8.91
N LEU A 234 8.89 4.35 -9.80
CA LEU A 234 10.24 3.90 -9.44
C LEU A 234 11.05 5.02 -8.76
N ARG A 235 10.94 6.24 -9.25
CA ARG A 235 11.59 7.42 -8.65
C ARG A 235 11.03 7.73 -7.28
N ILE A 236 9.71 7.78 -7.15
CA ILE A 236 9.02 7.99 -5.88
C ILE A 236 9.38 6.87 -4.90
N GLY A 237 9.32 5.61 -5.33
CA GLY A 237 9.67 4.45 -4.52
C GLY A 237 11.11 4.47 -4.03
N ALA A 238 12.08 4.80 -4.91
CA ALA A 238 13.49 4.90 -4.53
C ALA A 238 13.73 6.00 -3.49
N MET A 239 13.15 7.19 -3.70
CA MET A 239 13.22 8.28 -2.71
C MET A 239 12.57 7.90 -1.39
N ASN A 240 11.41 7.26 -1.47
CA ASN A 240 10.64 6.83 -0.31
C ASN A 240 11.42 5.81 0.54
N MET A 241 12.02 4.81 -0.09
CA MET A 241 12.87 3.82 0.60
C MET A 241 14.09 4.46 1.25
N LEU A 242 14.77 5.38 0.53
CA LEU A 242 15.93 6.10 1.08
C LEU A 242 15.56 6.95 2.30
N LEU A 243 14.42 7.65 2.25
CA LEU A 243 13.92 8.48 3.36
C LEU A 243 13.53 7.65 4.58
N HIS A 244 13.15 6.40 4.38
CA HIS A 244 12.89 5.44 5.46
C HIS A 244 14.14 4.64 5.87
N GLY A 245 15.33 5.08 5.43
CA GLY A 245 16.63 4.56 5.89
C GLY A 245 17.05 3.23 5.25
N VAL A 246 16.56 2.92 4.04
CA VAL A 246 17.10 1.86 3.20
C VAL A 246 17.94 2.51 2.10
N GLU A 247 19.27 2.39 2.21
CA GLU A 247 20.19 3.15 1.36
C GLU A 247 20.20 2.71 -0.11
N ASN A 248 20.21 1.40 -0.38
CA ASN A 248 20.36 0.84 -1.72
C ASN A 248 19.31 -0.25 -2.02
N PRO A 249 18.00 0.05 -2.06
CA PRO A 249 16.99 -0.93 -2.40
C PRO A 249 17.15 -1.38 -3.86
N ASN A 250 16.90 -2.67 -4.13
CA ASN A 250 17.00 -3.25 -5.47
C ASN A 250 15.73 -2.97 -6.29
N ILE A 251 15.54 -1.73 -6.71
CA ILE A 251 14.41 -1.29 -7.50
C ILE A 251 14.75 -1.32 -8.99
N SER A 252 13.89 -1.92 -9.81
CA SER A 252 14.15 -2.15 -11.23
C SER A 252 12.97 -1.76 -12.12
N TYR A 253 13.26 -1.05 -13.21
CA TYR A 253 12.33 -0.90 -14.33
C TYR A 253 12.22 -2.24 -15.05
N ARG A 254 11.15 -2.96 -14.82
CA ARG A 254 10.99 -4.32 -15.35
C ARG A 254 9.51 -4.68 -15.48
N ASP A 255 9.15 -5.24 -16.62
CA ASP A 255 7.90 -5.99 -16.74
C ASP A 255 8.08 -7.36 -16.05
N SER A 256 7.43 -7.49 -14.88
CA SER A 256 7.55 -8.67 -14.02
C SER A 256 7.04 -9.96 -14.69
N LEU A 257 6.14 -9.86 -15.66
CA LEU A 257 5.51 -10.99 -16.34
C LEU A 257 6.21 -11.39 -17.64
N SER A 258 7.16 -10.58 -18.11
CA SER A 258 7.88 -10.82 -19.37
C SER A 258 9.05 -11.80 -19.24
N GLU A 259 9.59 -12.22 -20.37
CA GLU A 259 10.83 -13.02 -20.44
C GLU A 259 12.07 -12.29 -19.88
N GLN A 260 12.01 -10.97 -19.71
CA GLN A 260 13.09 -10.20 -19.09
C GLN A 260 13.23 -10.50 -17.60
N ASN A 261 12.16 -10.97 -16.96
CA ASN A 261 12.20 -11.42 -15.58
C ASN A 261 12.65 -12.88 -15.51
N THR A 262 13.94 -13.07 -15.23
CA THR A 262 14.59 -14.39 -15.10
C THR A 262 14.66 -14.89 -13.65
N ASP A 263 14.08 -14.16 -12.69
CA ASP A 263 14.14 -14.55 -11.28
C ASP A 263 13.38 -15.86 -11.02
N VAL A 264 14.07 -16.82 -10.42
CA VAL A 264 13.55 -18.13 -10.01
C VAL A 264 14.09 -18.45 -8.62
N GLU A 265 13.23 -18.86 -7.69
CA GLU A 265 13.59 -19.26 -6.31
C GLU A 265 14.57 -18.30 -5.61
N LYS A 266 14.33 -17.01 -5.78
CA LYS A 266 15.23 -15.94 -5.31
C LYS A 266 14.80 -15.30 -3.99
N TYR A 267 13.49 -15.22 -3.74
CA TYR A 267 12.92 -14.45 -2.64
C TYR A 267 12.30 -15.34 -1.58
N SER A 268 12.40 -14.94 -0.32
CA SER A 268 11.77 -15.64 0.81
C SER A 268 10.40 -15.08 1.16
N LEU A 269 10.11 -13.81 0.78
CA LEU A 269 8.84 -13.16 1.04
C LEU A 269 8.38 -12.35 -0.17
N VAL A 270 7.14 -12.59 -0.58
CA VAL A 270 6.42 -11.77 -1.55
C VAL A 270 5.30 -11.03 -0.84
N LEU A 271 5.30 -9.71 -1.00
CA LEU A 271 4.22 -8.82 -0.56
C LEU A 271 3.75 -8.04 -1.79
N ALA A 272 2.50 -8.19 -2.20
CA ALA A 272 2.06 -7.55 -3.44
C ALA A 272 0.57 -7.29 -3.53
N ASN A 273 0.23 -6.21 -4.22
CA ASN A 273 -1.10 -5.92 -4.74
C ASN A 273 -1.01 -5.71 -6.25
N PRO A 274 -0.96 -6.81 -7.05
CA PRO A 274 -0.82 -6.70 -8.50
C PRO A 274 -2.07 -6.08 -9.14
N PRO A 275 -1.99 -5.58 -10.38
CA PRO A 275 -3.13 -5.03 -11.09
C PRO A 275 -4.30 -6.02 -11.18
N PHE A 276 -5.51 -5.58 -10.78
CA PHE A 276 -6.72 -6.41 -10.75
C PHE A 276 -7.30 -6.73 -12.12
N LYS A 277 -6.94 -5.96 -13.13
CA LYS A 277 -7.40 -6.10 -14.50
C LYS A 277 -6.26 -5.82 -15.47
N GLY A 278 -6.14 -6.68 -16.45
CA GLY A 278 -5.19 -6.52 -17.53
C GLY A 278 -5.26 -7.74 -18.43
N SER A 279 -4.91 -7.53 -19.69
CA SER A 279 -4.78 -8.60 -20.66
C SER A 279 -3.52 -8.37 -21.47
N LEU A 280 -2.61 -9.31 -21.39
CA LEU A 280 -1.35 -9.31 -22.13
C LEU A 280 -1.45 -10.24 -23.34
N ASP A 281 -0.69 -9.92 -24.37
CA ASP A 281 -0.51 -10.88 -25.45
C ASP A 281 0.42 -12.01 -25.02
N TYR A 282 0.14 -13.22 -25.48
CA TYR A 282 0.94 -14.40 -25.09
C TYR A 282 2.42 -14.27 -25.43
N GLU A 283 2.76 -13.52 -26.48
CA GLU A 283 4.15 -13.28 -26.91
C GLU A 283 4.91 -12.35 -25.94
N ALA A 284 4.20 -11.56 -25.15
CA ALA A 284 4.79 -10.67 -24.14
C ALA A 284 5.00 -11.36 -22.78
N VAL A 285 4.38 -12.53 -22.57
CA VAL A 285 4.40 -13.23 -21.28
C VAL A 285 5.47 -14.32 -21.29
N SER A 286 6.22 -14.43 -20.19
CA SER A 286 7.18 -15.50 -19.98
C SER A 286 6.57 -16.89 -20.18
N ALA A 287 7.24 -17.72 -21.01
CA ALA A 287 6.79 -19.07 -21.35
C ALA A 287 6.61 -19.96 -20.12
N ASP A 288 7.40 -19.76 -19.08
CA ASP A 288 7.29 -20.53 -17.83
C ASP A 288 6.02 -20.24 -17.07
N LEU A 289 5.56 -19.00 -17.04
CA LEU A 289 4.27 -18.63 -16.43
C LEU A 289 3.10 -19.25 -17.20
N LEU A 290 3.19 -19.28 -18.53
CA LEU A 290 2.16 -19.89 -19.38
C LEU A 290 2.08 -21.42 -19.26
N LYS A 291 3.15 -22.09 -18.80
CA LYS A 291 3.12 -23.51 -18.44
C LYS A 291 2.28 -23.77 -17.19
N VAL A 292 2.37 -22.86 -16.19
CA VAL A 292 1.60 -22.96 -14.95
C VAL A 292 0.13 -22.66 -15.21
N THR A 293 -0.17 -21.55 -15.90
CA THR A 293 -1.55 -21.20 -16.26
C THR A 293 -1.59 -20.49 -17.61
N LYS A 294 -2.24 -21.12 -18.61
CA LYS A 294 -2.35 -20.55 -19.96
C LYS A 294 -3.47 -19.51 -20.01
N THR A 295 -3.11 -18.25 -19.79
CA THR A 295 -4.04 -17.14 -19.74
C THR A 295 -3.39 -15.84 -20.22
N LYS A 296 -4.23 -14.86 -20.57
CA LYS A 296 -3.82 -13.47 -20.82
C LYS A 296 -4.08 -12.56 -19.60
N LYS A 297 -4.76 -13.07 -18.58
CA LYS A 297 -5.17 -12.29 -17.41
C LYS A 297 -4.01 -12.05 -16.47
N THR A 298 -3.71 -10.79 -16.23
CA THR A 298 -2.55 -10.37 -15.42
C THR A 298 -2.64 -10.89 -13.99
N GLU A 299 -3.81 -10.87 -13.35
CA GLU A 299 -4.03 -11.32 -11.98
C GLU A 299 -3.67 -12.81 -11.76
N LEU A 300 -3.92 -13.66 -12.76
CA LEU A 300 -3.55 -15.08 -12.69
C LEU A 300 -2.07 -15.31 -12.99
N LEU A 301 -1.49 -14.52 -13.90
CA LEU A 301 -0.07 -14.61 -14.25
C LEU A 301 0.81 -14.15 -13.09
N PHE A 302 0.39 -13.16 -12.31
CA PHE A 302 1.10 -12.76 -11.10
C PHE A 302 1.14 -13.87 -10.05
N LEU A 303 0.08 -14.63 -9.86
CA LEU A 303 0.10 -15.80 -8.96
C LEU A 303 1.11 -16.86 -9.43
N ALA A 304 1.17 -17.13 -10.74
CA ALA A 304 2.17 -18.03 -11.31
C ALA A 304 3.61 -17.48 -11.11
N LEU A 305 3.78 -16.15 -11.26
CA LEU A 305 5.05 -15.49 -11.00
C LEU A 305 5.49 -15.67 -9.54
N PHE A 306 4.61 -15.44 -8.57
CA PHE A 306 4.96 -15.57 -7.15
C PHE A 306 5.45 -16.96 -6.82
N LEU A 307 4.79 -18.00 -7.34
CA LEU A 307 5.24 -19.40 -7.20
C LEU A 307 6.61 -19.64 -7.85
N ARG A 308 6.92 -18.99 -8.98
CA ARG A 308 8.23 -19.11 -9.64
C ARG A 308 9.35 -18.48 -8.84
N ILE A 309 9.14 -17.25 -8.35
CA ILE A 309 10.20 -16.43 -7.74
C ILE A 309 10.47 -16.74 -6.27
N LEU A 310 9.50 -17.34 -5.55
CA LEU A 310 9.69 -17.75 -4.17
C LEU A 310 10.68 -18.93 -4.07
N LYS A 311 11.53 -18.87 -3.06
CA LYS A 311 12.33 -20.03 -2.59
C LYS A 311 11.41 -21.08 -1.98
N LYS A 312 11.86 -22.33 -1.90
CA LYS A 312 11.19 -23.33 -1.06
C LYS A 312 11.21 -22.86 0.40
N GLY A 313 10.07 -22.96 1.08
CA GLY A 313 9.84 -22.41 2.41
C GLY A 313 9.54 -20.90 2.41
N GLY A 314 9.65 -20.23 1.28
CA GLY A 314 9.27 -18.83 1.13
C GLY A 314 7.76 -18.66 1.11
N ARG A 315 7.29 -17.52 1.60
CA ARG A 315 5.88 -17.21 1.80
C ARG A 315 5.42 -15.97 1.04
N ALA A 316 4.13 -15.88 0.80
CA ALA A 316 3.52 -14.72 0.15
C ALA A 316 2.25 -14.28 0.88
N ALA A 317 2.03 -12.98 0.96
CA ALA A 317 0.74 -12.38 1.22
C ALA A 317 0.40 -11.47 0.05
N VAL A 318 -0.66 -11.78 -0.69
CA VAL A 318 -0.98 -11.11 -1.95
C VAL A 318 -2.47 -10.80 -2.04
N ILE A 319 -2.79 -9.66 -2.60
CA ILE A 319 -4.17 -9.24 -2.83
C ILE A 319 -4.60 -9.70 -4.21
N VAL A 320 -5.79 -10.28 -4.27
CA VAL A 320 -6.43 -10.73 -5.51
C VAL A 320 -7.87 -10.26 -5.57
N PRO A 321 -8.42 -9.98 -6.77
CA PRO A 321 -9.86 -9.75 -6.92
C PRO A 321 -10.62 -11.07 -6.70
N ASP A 322 -11.83 -10.99 -6.13
CA ASP A 322 -12.67 -12.17 -5.84
C ASP A 322 -12.85 -13.12 -7.03
N GLY A 323 -12.82 -12.59 -8.26
CA GLY A 323 -12.90 -13.40 -9.46
C GLY A 323 -11.80 -14.48 -9.57
N VAL A 324 -10.67 -14.31 -8.89
CA VAL A 324 -9.62 -15.33 -8.79
C VAL A 324 -10.09 -16.51 -7.94
N LEU A 325 -10.86 -16.26 -6.88
CA LEU A 325 -11.28 -17.27 -5.91
C LEU A 325 -12.30 -18.27 -6.50
N PHE A 326 -13.25 -17.77 -7.28
CA PHE A 326 -14.37 -18.58 -7.81
C PHE A 326 -14.44 -18.69 -9.33
N GLY A 327 -13.55 -18.03 -10.05
CA GLY A 327 -13.56 -18.04 -11.51
C GLY A 327 -13.59 -19.47 -12.07
N SER A 328 -14.50 -19.72 -13.03
CA SER A 328 -14.80 -21.06 -13.57
C SER A 328 -13.92 -21.47 -14.76
N SER A 329 -13.14 -20.55 -15.34
CA SER A 329 -12.28 -20.89 -16.48
C SER A 329 -11.18 -21.87 -16.09
N LYS A 330 -10.69 -22.66 -17.07
CA LYS A 330 -9.61 -23.62 -16.86
C LYS A 330 -8.38 -22.97 -16.19
N ALA A 331 -8.04 -21.75 -16.59
CA ALA A 331 -6.88 -21.04 -16.04
C ALA A 331 -7.05 -20.69 -14.55
N HIS A 332 -8.25 -20.26 -14.13
CA HIS A 332 -8.53 -19.98 -12.70
C HIS A 332 -8.43 -21.27 -11.86
N LYS A 333 -9.06 -22.34 -12.32
CA LYS A 333 -9.00 -23.65 -11.63
C LYS A 333 -7.57 -24.16 -11.54
N GLN A 334 -6.79 -24.02 -12.62
CA GLN A 334 -5.42 -24.52 -12.69
C GLN A 334 -4.50 -23.81 -11.70
N ILE A 335 -4.57 -22.48 -11.59
CA ILE A 335 -3.72 -21.74 -10.65
C ILE A 335 -4.10 -22.03 -9.19
N ARG A 336 -5.40 -22.12 -8.87
CA ARG A 336 -5.84 -22.50 -7.51
C ARG A 336 -5.40 -23.92 -7.16
N LYS A 337 -5.55 -24.86 -8.11
CA LYS A 337 -5.03 -26.22 -7.97
C LYS A 337 -3.54 -26.24 -7.69
N GLU A 338 -2.75 -25.47 -8.45
CA GLU A 338 -1.30 -25.39 -8.27
C GLU A 338 -0.91 -24.90 -6.86
N ILE A 339 -1.61 -23.88 -6.35
CA ILE A 339 -1.36 -23.35 -5.01
C ILE A 339 -1.72 -24.37 -3.93
N ILE A 340 -2.81 -25.15 -4.10
CA ILE A 340 -3.34 -26.06 -3.08
C ILE A 340 -2.60 -27.41 -3.10
N GLU A 341 -2.40 -27.99 -4.28
CA GLU A 341 -1.85 -29.34 -4.40
C GLU A 341 -0.33 -29.43 -4.43
N ASN A 342 0.35 -28.35 -4.89
CA ASN A 342 1.81 -28.32 -5.01
C ASN A 342 2.48 -27.36 -4.03
N ASN A 343 1.69 -26.73 -3.17
CA ASN A 343 2.17 -25.78 -2.17
C ASN A 343 1.26 -25.83 -0.93
N LYS A 344 1.45 -24.92 0.00
CA LYS A 344 0.60 -24.78 1.18
C LYS A 344 -0.18 -23.47 1.14
N LEU A 345 -1.49 -23.54 0.96
CA LEU A 345 -2.38 -22.39 1.15
C LEU A 345 -2.72 -22.29 2.65
N ASP A 346 -2.23 -21.26 3.29
CA ASP A 346 -2.37 -21.04 4.73
C ASP A 346 -3.69 -20.35 5.05
N ALA A 347 -4.04 -19.28 4.30
CA ALA A 347 -5.24 -18.50 4.59
C ALA A 347 -5.85 -17.81 3.36
N VAL A 348 -7.16 -17.57 3.47
CA VAL A 348 -7.96 -16.70 2.58
C VAL A 348 -8.72 -15.70 3.43
N ILE A 349 -8.39 -14.41 3.34
CA ILE A 349 -9.09 -13.34 4.04
C ILE A 349 -9.91 -12.57 3.02
N SER A 350 -11.23 -12.74 3.04
CA SER A 350 -12.15 -12.03 2.16
C SER A 350 -12.39 -10.63 2.67
N MET A 351 -12.20 -9.61 1.80
CA MET A 351 -12.41 -8.21 2.12
C MET A 351 -13.65 -7.66 1.40
N PRO A 352 -14.50 -6.86 2.06
CA PRO A 352 -15.71 -6.33 1.46
C PRO A 352 -15.40 -5.34 0.34
N SER A 353 -16.36 -5.16 -0.58
CA SER A 353 -16.27 -4.10 -1.59
C SER A 353 -16.22 -2.74 -0.90
N GLY A 354 -15.37 -1.84 -1.40
CA GLY A 354 -15.20 -0.51 -0.80
C GLY A 354 -13.89 -0.31 -0.03
N VAL A 355 -13.19 -1.37 0.38
CA VAL A 355 -11.86 -1.26 1.03
C VAL A 355 -10.88 -0.48 0.15
N PHE A 356 -10.93 -0.66 -1.16
CA PHE A 356 -10.06 0.03 -2.13
C PHE A 356 -10.66 1.28 -2.75
N LYS A 357 -11.76 1.80 -2.22
CA LYS A 357 -12.29 3.08 -2.69
C LYS A 357 -11.37 4.25 -2.32
N PRO A 358 -11.27 5.29 -3.15
CA PRO A 358 -12.04 5.50 -4.39
C PRO A 358 -11.49 4.79 -5.63
N TYR A 359 -10.43 3.97 -5.53
CA TYR A 359 -9.73 3.36 -6.68
C TYR A 359 -10.48 2.19 -7.31
N ALA A 360 -11.05 1.31 -6.48
CA ALA A 360 -11.81 0.16 -6.92
C ALA A 360 -12.99 -0.14 -5.99
N GLY A 361 -14.17 -0.39 -6.59
CA GLY A 361 -15.36 -0.82 -5.86
C GLY A 361 -15.57 -2.33 -5.92
N VAL A 362 -14.53 -3.12 -6.18
CA VAL A 362 -14.62 -4.59 -6.27
C VAL A 362 -14.25 -5.23 -4.95
N SER A 363 -14.88 -6.36 -4.63
CA SER A 363 -14.47 -7.21 -3.53
C SER A 363 -13.16 -7.89 -3.87
N THR A 364 -12.32 -8.06 -2.87
CA THR A 364 -10.98 -8.62 -2.98
C THR A 364 -10.71 -9.61 -1.86
N ALA A 365 -9.63 -10.35 -1.96
CA ALA A 365 -9.15 -11.18 -0.88
C ALA A 365 -7.63 -11.13 -0.75
N ILE A 366 -7.14 -11.44 0.44
CA ILE A 366 -5.73 -11.71 0.67
C ILE A 366 -5.54 -13.23 0.67
N LEU A 367 -4.60 -13.71 -0.16
CA LEU A 367 -4.11 -15.07 -0.12
C LEU A 367 -2.77 -15.09 0.61
N ILE A 368 -2.66 -15.96 1.62
CA ILE A 368 -1.41 -16.25 2.31
C ILE A 368 -1.04 -17.69 2.01
N PHE A 369 0.12 -17.90 1.40
CA PHE A 369 0.59 -19.23 1.03
C PHE A 369 2.11 -19.36 1.16
N THR A 370 2.56 -20.60 1.36
CA THR A 370 3.98 -20.97 1.46
C THR A 370 4.35 -21.88 0.31
N LYS A 371 5.44 -21.58 -0.40
CA LYS A 371 5.98 -22.46 -1.46
C LYS A 371 6.68 -23.65 -0.83
N THR A 372 6.08 -24.81 -0.91
CA THR A 372 6.63 -26.07 -0.40
C THR A 372 7.16 -26.98 -1.53
N GLY A 373 6.53 -26.90 -2.70
CA GLY A 373 6.80 -27.82 -3.83
C GLY A 373 6.24 -29.22 -3.60
N SER A 374 5.30 -29.36 -2.66
CA SER A 374 4.60 -30.60 -2.29
C SER A 374 3.20 -30.27 -1.78
N SER A 375 2.32 -31.25 -1.74
CA SER A 375 0.95 -31.10 -1.20
C SER A 375 1.01 -31.04 0.33
N ASP A 376 1.16 -29.84 0.87
CA ASP A 376 1.24 -29.60 2.32
C ASP A 376 0.02 -28.85 2.86
N THR A 377 -1.00 -28.62 2.03
CA THR A 377 -2.25 -28.03 2.46
C THR A 377 -3.14 -29.12 3.06
N ASP A 378 -3.39 -29.05 4.36
CA ASP A 378 -4.27 -29.97 5.09
C ASP A 378 -5.67 -29.33 5.24
N LYS A 379 -5.67 -28.08 5.65
CA LYS A 379 -6.84 -27.22 5.80
C LYS A 379 -6.45 -25.77 5.55
N VAL A 380 -7.40 -24.97 5.10
CA VAL A 380 -7.22 -23.54 4.84
C VAL A 380 -8.03 -22.74 5.83
N TRP A 381 -7.43 -21.72 6.42
CA TRP A 381 -8.13 -20.78 7.28
C TRP A 381 -8.84 -19.72 6.45
N PHE A 382 -10.12 -19.51 6.70
CA PHE A 382 -10.94 -18.48 6.05
C PHE A 382 -11.38 -17.44 7.06
N TYR A 383 -11.33 -16.18 6.65
CA TYR A 383 -11.86 -15.06 7.43
C TYR A 383 -12.74 -14.16 6.56
N ASP A 384 -13.94 -13.82 7.05
CA ASP A 384 -14.93 -12.97 6.40
C ASP A 384 -14.88 -11.56 6.99
N MET A 385 -13.94 -10.74 6.52
CA MET A 385 -13.78 -9.37 6.97
C MET A 385 -14.99 -8.53 6.58
N LYS A 386 -15.56 -7.79 7.54
CA LYS A 386 -16.73 -6.93 7.37
C LYS A 386 -16.36 -5.45 7.37
N ALA A 387 -15.36 -5.07 8.18
CA ALA A 387 -14.94 -3.70 8.37
C ALA A 387 -13.42 -3.60 8.56
N ASP A 388 -12.84 -2.55 8.02
CA ASP A 388 -11.41 -2.26 8.09
C ASP A 388 -11.09 -0.98 8.90
N GLY A 389 -12.02 -0.53 9.74
CA GLY A 389 -11.90 0.70 10.53
C GLY A 389 -12.33 1.96 9.77
N LEU A 390 -12.72 1.83 8.50
CA LEU A 390 -13.12 2.95 7.65
C LEU A 390 -14.47 2.64 6.97
N SER A 391 -15.26 3.69 6.72
CA SER A 391 -16.51 3.56 5.96
C SER A 391 -16.24 3.03 4.55
N LEU A 392 -17.11 2.12 4.06
CA LEU A 392 -16.96 1.49 2.74
C LEU A 392 -17.49 2.35 1.57
N ASP A 393 -17.74 3.63 1.81
CA ASP A 393 -18.06 4.62 0.80
C ASP A 393 -16.82 5.37 0.28
N ASP A 394 -17.02 6.29 -0.67
CA ASP A 394 -15.90 7.02 -1.29
C ASP A 394 -15.19 8.00 -0.33
N LYS A 395 -15.79 8.28 0.84
CA LYS A 395 -15.22 9.20 1.82
C LYS A 395 -14.22 8.53 2.74
N ARG A 396 -14.32 7.22 2.94
CA ARG A 396 -13.42 6.42 3.78
C ARG A 396 -13.20 7.08 5.16
N GLN A 397 -14.26 7.42 5.86
CA GLN A 397 -14.21 8.03 7.19
C GLN A 397 -13.99 6.96 8.27
N GLU A 398 -13.29 7.31 9.32
CA GLU A 398 -13.06 6.42 10.46
C GLU A 398 -14.39 5.98 11.10
N ILE A 399 -14.49 4.69 11.39
CA ILE A 399 -15.62 4.05 12.09
C ILE A 399 -15.08 3.14 13.20
N ALA A 400 -15.95 2.83 14.17
CA ALA A 400 -15.56 1.98 15.29
C ALA A 400 -15.36 0.49 14.89
N ASP A 401 -16.09 0.04 13.87
CA ASP A 401 -16.02 -1.35 13.42
C ASP A 401 -14.71 -1.59 12.66
N ASN A 402 -13.89 -2.51 13.20
CA ASN A 402 -12.56 -2.84 12.64
C ASN A 402 -12.18 -4.28 12.98
N ASP A 403 -12.13 -5.13 11.97
CA ASP A 403 -11.78 -6.55 12.12
C ASP A 403 -10.27 -6.81 12.09
N ILE A 404 -9.45 -5.82 11.72
CA ILE A 404 -8.01 -6.01 11.55
C ILE A 404 -7.32 -6.56 12.81
N PRO A 405 -7.57 -6.03 14.02
CA PRO A 405 -6.96 -6.58 15.23
C PRO A 405 -7.37 -8.04 15.48
N ASP A 406 -8.65 -8.37 15.24
CA ASP A 406 -9.16 -9.74 15.40
C ASP A 406 -8.53 -10.72 14.37
N ILE A 407 -8.33 -10.27 13.13
CA ILE A 407 -7.65 -11.06 12.08
C ILE A 407 -6.22 -11.39 12.51
N ILE A 408 -5.46 -10.40 12.97
CA ILE A 408 -4.06 -10.57 13.39
C ILE A 408 -3.99 -11.50 14.60
N GLU A 409 -4.81 -11.28 15.62
CA GLU A 409 -4.84 -12.09 16.81
C GLU A 409 -5.16 -13.56 16.49
N ARG A 410 -6.21 -13.82 15.71
CA ARG A 410 -6.62 -15.17 15.33
C ARG A 410 -5.62 -15.89 14.46
N PHE A 411 -5.07 -15.22 13.47
CA PHE A 411 -4.06 -15.83 12.61
C PHE A 411 -2.78 -16.18 13.37
N ASN A 412 -2.46 -15.43 14.42
CA ASN A 412 -1.35 -15.76 15.31
C ASN A 412 -1.64 -16.94 16.26
N HIS A 413 -2.91 -17.33 16.43
CA HIS A 413 -3.35 -18.40 17.35
C HIS A 413 -4.31 -19.37 16.63
N LEU A 414 -3.88 -19.89 15.46
CA LEU A 414 -4.68 -20.78 14.62
C LEU A 414 -5.11 -22.07 15.31
N GLU A 415 -4.42 -22.49 16.39
CA GLU A 415 -4.84 -23.61 17.23
C GLU A 415 -6.18 -23.36 17.93
N ALA A 416 -6.50 -22.11 18.26
CA ALA A 416 -7.77 -21.73 18.86
C ALA A 416 -8.95 -21.68 17.84
N GLU A 417 -8.63 -21.74 16.55
CA GLU A 417 -9.61 -21.68 15.46
C GLU A 417 -10.16 -23.06 15.06
N ILE A 418 -9.60 -24.17 15.61
CA ILE A 418 -9.90 -25.54 15.17
C ILE A 418 -11.39 -25.90 15.38
N ASP A 419 -11.98 -25.44 16.47
CA ASP A 419 -13.35 -25.79 16.85
C ASP A 419 -14.40 -24.74 16.40
N ARG A 420 -13.99 -23.73 15.64
CA ARG A 420 -14.91 -22.69 15.16
C ARG A 420 -15.86 -23.22 14.10
N LYS A 421 -17.11 -22.75 14.19
CA LYS A 421 -18.18 -23.17 13.29
C LYS A 421 -18.16 -22.40 11.98
N ARG A 422 -18.79 -22.97 10.95
CA ARG A 422 -18.96 -22.31 9.64
C ARG A 422 -19.87 -21.07 9.69
N THR A 423 -20.59 -20.88 10.79
CA THR A 423 -21.41 -19.69 11.07
C THR A 423 -20.58 -18.52 11.62
N ASP A 424 -19.38 -18.79 12.13
CA ASP A 424 -18.49 -17.79 12.70
C ASP A 424 -17.82 -16.95 11.59
N GLN A 425 -17.17 -15.86 11.97
CA GLN A 425 -16.51 -14.97 11.04
C GLN A 425 -15.22 -15.58 10.44
N SER A 426 -14.58 -16.48 11.19
CA SER A 426 -13.44 -17.28 10.72
C SER A 426 -13.63 -18.76 11.05
N PHE A 427 -13.07 -19.63 10.20
CA PHE A 427 -13.13 -21.07 10.35
C PHE A 427 -12.14 -21.77 9.42
N PHE A 428 -11.87 -23.05 9.70
CA PHE A 428 -11.09 -23.90 8.80
C PHE A 428 -11.97 -24.66 7.80
N VAL A 429 -11.44 -24.83 6.59
CA VAL A 429 -12.00 -25.70 5.55
C VAL A 429 -10.97 -26.78 5.22
N PRO A 430 -11.29 -28.08 5.36
CA PRO A 430 -10.42 -29.17 4.94
C PRO A 430 -10.13 -29.12 3.43
N VAL A 431 -8.91 -29.48 3.03
CA VAL A 431 -8.50 -29.44 1.62
C VAL A 431 -9.36 -30.36 0.74
N ASP A 432 -9.78 -31.53 1.24
CA ASP A 432 -10.64 -32.47 0.49
C ASP A 432 -11.98 -31.83 0.09
N GLU A 433 -12.54 -30.99 0.98
CA GLU A 433 -13.76 -30.24 0.68
C GLU A 433 -13.53 -29.19 -0.40
N ILE A 434 -12.37 -28.48 -0.38
CA ILE A 434 -12.00 -27.50 -1.40
C ILE A 434 -11.80 -28.20 -2.76
N VAL A 435 -11.11 -29.31 -2.78
CA VAL A 435 -10.90 -30.13 -3.99
C VAL A 435 -12.23 -30.60 -4.57
N SER A 436 -13.14 -31.12 -3.73
CA SER A 436 -14.47 -31.60 -4.16
C SER A 436 -15.36 -30.46 -4.69
N ASN A 437 -15.09 -29.23 -4.32
CA ASN A 437 -15.73 -28.01 -4.83
C ASN A 437 -14.94 -27.32 -5.97
N ASP A 438 -14.18 -28.06 -6.77
CA ASP A 438 -13.44 -27.52 -7.94
C ASP A 438 -12.42 -26.45 -7.55
N TYR A 439 -11.80 -26.55 -6.40
CA TYR A 439 -10.84 -25.59 -5.85
C TYR A 439 -11.45 -24.18 -5.67
N ASP A 440 -12.75 -24.08 -5.42
CA ASP A 440 -13.38 -22.79 -5.11
C ASP A 440 -12.84 -22.27 -3.76
N LEU A 441 -12.37 -21.03 -3.73
CA LEU A 441 -11.83 -20.36 -2.54
C LEU A 441 -12.72 -19.23 -2.05
N SER A 442 -13.93 -19.11 -2.58
CA SER A 442 -14.92 -18.15 -2.10
C SER A 442 -15.43 -18.56 -0.71
N ILE A 443 -15.32 -17.70 0.26
CA ILE A 443 -15.80 -17.97 1.63
C ILE A 443 -17.30 -18.32 1.66
N ASN A 444 -18.08 -17.68 0.79
CA ASN A 444 -19.53 -17.92 0.69
C ASN A 444 -19.89 -19.37 0.28
N LYS A 445 -18.93 -20.11 -0.29
CA LYS A 445 -19.11 -21.53 -0.63
C LYS A 445 -19.16 -22.41 0.61
N TYR A 446 -18.49 -21.99 1.68
CA TYR A 446 -18.27 -22.79 2.90
C TYR A 446 -18.96 -22.23 4.12
N LYS A 447 -19.29 -20.94 4.13
CA LYS A 447 -19.94 -20.27 5.26
C LYS A 447 -21.39 -20.69 5.36
N GLU A 448 -21.80 -21.05 6.57
CA GLU A 448 -23.19 -21.34 6.90
C GLU A 448 -23.87 -20.07 7.39
N ILE A 449 -25.09 -19.83 6.91
CA ILE A 449 -25.94 -18.72 7.36
C ILE A 449 -26.95 -19.25 8.33
N VAL A 450 -26.91 -18.79 9.57
CA VAL A 450 -28.00 -19.08 10.53
C VAL A 450 -29.17 -18.17 10.12
N TYR A 451 -30.24 -18.80 9.67
CA TYR A 451 -31.48 -18.11 9.38
C TYR A 451 -32.22 -17.90 10.70
N GLU A 452 -32.00 -16.78 11.36
CA GLU A 452 -32.92 -16.34 12.42
C GLU A 452 -34.18 -15.85 11.70
N ALA A 453 -35.26 -16.65 11.87
CA ALA A 453 -36.58 -16.25 11.39
C ALA A 453 -36.95 -14.94 12.09
N VAL A 454 -36.97 -13.83 11.34
CA VAL A 454 -37.44 -12.54 11.85
C VAL A 454 -38.89 -12.77 12.32
N GLN A 455 -39.12 -12.74 13.63
CA GLN A 455 -40.47 -12.74 14.17
C GLN A 455 -41.04 -11.33 13.91
N TYR A 456 -41.82 -11.24 12.86
CA TYR A 456 -42.60 -10.04 12.63
C TYR A 456 -43.71 -9.91 13.67
N GLU A 457 -43.90 -8.72 14.19
CA GLU A 457 -45.06 -8.44 15.01
C GLU A 457 -46.36 -8.79 14.23
N PRO A 458 -47.39 -9.32 14.90
CA PRO A 458 -48.67 -9.54 14.25
C PRO A 458 -49.17 -8.29 13.51
N THR A 459 -49.82 -8.49 12.38
CA THR A 459 -50.25 -7.39 11.49
C THR A 459 -51.17 -6.40 12.21
N ASP A 460 -52.02 -6.89 13.11
CA ASP A 460 -52.91 -6.07 13.94
C ASP A 460 -52.15 -5.14 14.92
N VAL A 461 -51.02 -5.63 15.47
CA VAL A 461 -50.14 -4.82 16.33
C VAL A 461 -49.47 -3.71 15.52
N ILE A 462 -49.00 -4.04 14.31
CA ILE A 462 -48.37 -3.03 13.40
C ILE A 462 -49.42 -1.99 12.98
N ILE A 463 -50.63 -2.42 12.61
CA ILE A 463 -51.71 -1.49 12.26
C ILE A 463 -52.05 -0.60 13.44
N GLY A 464 -52.17 -1.14 14.65
CA GLY A 464 -52.46 -0.37 15.86
C GLY A 464 -51.37 0.68 16.17
N LYS A 465 -50.10 0.39 15.88
CA LYS A 465 -48.99 1.37 15.99
C LYS A 465 -49.11 2.48 14.95
N ILE A 466 -49.51 2.14 13.71
CA ILE A 466 -49.70 3.12 12.64
C ILE A 466 -50.88 4.07 13.02
N ASP A 467 -51.99 3.55 13.47
CA ASP A 467 -53.16 4.33 13.89
C ASP A 467 -52.81 5.27 15.06
N ALA A 468 -52.01 4.81 16.01
CA ALA A 468 -51.53 5.63 17.14
C ALA A 468 -50.62 6.78 16.66
N LEU A 469 -49.67 6.51 15.78
CA LEU A 469 -48.79 7.54 15.20
C LEU A 469 -49.58 8.54 14.34
N GLU A 470 -50.55 8.09 13.57
CA GLU A 470 -51.43 8.99 12.80
C GLU A 470 -52.23 9.92 13.69
N SER A 471 -52.76 9.42 14.82
CA SER A 471 -53.46 10.21 15.82
C SER A 471 -52.58 11.25 16.49
N GLU A 472 -51.32 10.90 16.78
CA GLU A 472 -50.30 11.81 17.33
C GLU A 472 -49.96 12.94 16.33
N ILE A 473 -49.70 12.58 15.07
CA ILE A 473 -49.43 13.53 13.97
C ILE A 473 -50.62 14.49 13.79
N GLN A 474 -51.87 14.02 13.86
CA GLN A 474 -53.07 14.87 13.77
C GLN A 474 -53.18 15.80 14.97
N GLY A 475 -52.84 15.34 16.17
CA GLY A 475 -52.78 16.16 17.39
C GLY A 475 -51.76 17.28 17.27
N GLU A 476 -50.53 16.98 16.88
CA GLU A 476 -49.46 17.96 16.69
C GLU A 476 -49.78 18.96 15.57
N LEU A 477 -50.39 18.50 14.46
CA LEU A 477 -50.84 19.37 13.38
C LEU A 477 -51.95 20.31 13.85
N ALA A 478 -52.87 19.88 14.72
CA ALA A 478 -53.91 20.74 15.29
C ALA A 478 -53.34 21.78 16.25
N GLU A 479 -52.31 21.44 17.04
CA GLU A 479 -51.57 22.39 17.88
C GLU A 479 -50.80 23.40 17.04
N LEU A 480 -50.12 22.97 16.00
CA LEU A 480 -49.38 23.84 15.08
C LEU A 480 -50.35 24.85 14.39
N LYS A 481 -51.51 24.39 13.94
CA LYS A 481 -52.54 25.27 13.36
C LYS A 481 -53.01 26.30 14.34
N LYS A 482 -53.20 25.96 15.63
CA LYS A 482 -53.56 26.93 16.68
C LYS A 482 -52.45 27.95 16.92
N LEU A 483 -51.17 27.55 16.85
CA LEU A 483 -50.04 28.46 17.03
C LEU A 483 -49.84 29.41 15.84
N LEU A 484 -50.31 29.02 14.67
CA LEU A 484 -50.20 29.82 13.43
C LEU A 484 -51.46 30.65 13.11
N ASP A 485 -52.50 30.61 13.99
CA ASP A 485 -53.79 31.26 13.76
C ASP A 485 -54.48 30.93 12.39
N VAL A 486 -54.30 29.66 11.93
CA VAL A 486 -54.88 29.16 10.64
C VAL A 486 -55.96 28.11 10.91
#